data_4edcc3fa89c6fa8905d3b2c512409e77
#
_entry.id   4edcc3fa89c6fa8905d3b2c512409e77
#
_cell.length_a   1.000
_cell.length_b   1.000
_cell.length_c   1.000
_cell.angle_alpha   90.00
_cell.angle_beta   90.00
_cell.angle_gamma   90.00
#
_symmetry.space_group_name_H-M   'P 1'
#
loop_
_entity.id
_entity.type
_entity.pdbx_description
1 polymer ?
#
loop_
_entity_poly.entity_id
_entity_poly.type
_entity_poly.pdbx_seq_one_letter_code
_entity_poly.pdbx_strand_id
1 'polypeptide(L)'
;MTNLAIAKEQGVQGTLSPRQVAEAWFSSLEQGNLQNAQALLDENVVWENIPSTPGVSDLAPWLGTYHGVPAAMKSIEVWAKHARLLSFKLLRLIVDGPEAVGIVHEHGQILANNNEYDVYVAENIRIEGGKITHYRVYWDISPIIKAVRNI
;
A
#
# COMPACT_ATOMS: atom_id res chain seq x y z
N MET A 1 -19.92 -11.93 28.05
CA MET A 1 -20.73 -12.84 27.23
C MET A 1 -21.50 -12.07 26.17
N THR A 2 -22.33 -11.15 26.59
CA THR A 2 -23.15 -10.35 25.72
C THR A 2 -22.30 -9.52 24.73
N ASN A 3 -21.23 -8.93 25.22
CA ASN A 3 -20.34 -8.11 24.39
C ASN A 3 -19.62 -8.91 23.29
N LEU A 4 -19.26 -10.15 23.60
CA LEU A 4 -18.62 -11.02 22.63
C LEU A 4 -19.60 -11.45 21.54
N ALA A 5 -20.84 -11.73 21.91
CA ALA A 5 -21.89 -12.08 20.96
C ALA A 5 -22.22 -10.89 20.04
N ILE A 6 -22.32 -9.69 20.60
CA ILE A 6 -22.55 -8.47 19.82
C ILE A 6 -21.42 -8.22 18.84
N ALA A 7 -20.18 -8.32 19.29
CA ALA A 7 -19.02 -8.14 18.43
C ALA A 7 -19.00 -9.18 17.29
N LYS A 8 -19.40 -10.39 17.61
CA LYS A 8 -19.48 -11.46 16.64
C LYS A 8 -20.60 -11.23 15.62
N GLU A 9 -21.75 -10.77 16.09
CA GLU A 9 -22.85 -10.41 15.22
C GLU A 9 -22.50 -9.25 14.30
N GLN A 10 -21.83 -8.23 14.84
CA GLN A 10 -21.34 -7.13 14.02
C GLN A 10 -20.34 -7.58 12.97
N GLY A 11 -19.44 -8.49 13.30
CA GLY A 11 -18.50 -9.07 12.36
C GLY A 11 -19.17 -9.91 11.27
N VAL A 12 -20.30 -10.53 11.57
CA VAL A 12 -21.09 -11.33 10.62
C VAL A 12 -22.02 -10.45 9.79
N GLN A 13 -22.66 -9.46 10.42
CA GLN A 13 -23.66 -8.63 9.77
C GLN A 13 -23.06 -7.42 9.07
N GLY A 14 -21.99 -6.89 9.62
CA GLY A 14 -21.39 -5.67 9.18
C GLY A 14 -20.03 -5.90 8.57
N THR A 15 -19.85 -5.41 7.39
CA THR A 15 -18.52 -5.19 6.85
C THR A 15 -17.91 -4.00 7.59
N LEU A 16 -16.58 -3.94 7.63
CA LEU A 16 -15.88 -2.77 8.15
C LEU A 16 -16.25 -1.54 7.30
N SER A 17 -16.35 -0.39 7.95
CA SER A 17 -16.53 0.88 7.24
C SER A 17 -15.27 1.24 6.45
N PRO A 18 -15.38 2.14 5.45
CA PRO A 18 -14.20 2.62 4.75
C PRO A 18 -13.12 3.15 5.67
N ARG A 19 -13.47 3.92 6.70
CA ARG A 19 -12.51 4.41 7.69
C ARG A 19 -11.83 3.28 8.44
N GLN A 20 -12.58 2.29 8.89
CA GLN A 20 -12.02 1.15 9.62
C GLN A 20 -11.05 0.35 8.76
N VAL A 21 -11.39 0.11 7.50
CA VAL A 21 -10.50 -0.57 6.55
C VAL A 21 -9.23 0.26 6.31
N ALA A 22 -9.39 1.55 6.09
CA ALA A 22 -8.25 2.44 5.87
C ALA A 22 -7.31 2.48 7.07
N GLU A 23 -7.85 2.63 8.27
CA GLU A 23 -7.06 2.61 9.51
C GLU A 23 -6.32 1.27 9.68
N ALA A 24 -7.01 0.17 9.45
CA ALA A 24 -6.40 -1.16 9.53
C ALA A 24 -5.30 -1.37 8.48
N TRP A 25 -5.51 -0.87 7.26
CA TRP A 25 -4.54 -0.93 6.17
C TRP A 25 -3.24 -0.23 6.55
N PHE A 26 -3.32 1.05 6.88
CA PHE A 26 -2.12 1.83 7.20
C PHE A 26 -1.44 1.36 8.48
N SER A 27 -2.20 0.96 9.49
CA SER A 27 -1.64 0.37 10.72
C SER A 27 -0.87 -0.91 10.42
N SER A 28 -1.40 -1.77 9.56
CA SER A 28 -0.72 -3.01 9.14
C SER A 28 0.59 -2.71 8.43
N LEU A 29 0.62 -1.71 7.55
CA LEU A 29 1.84 -1.31 6.85
C LEU A 29 2.87 -0.71 7.80
N GLU A 30 2.46 0.13 8.74
CA GLU A 30 3.36 0.69 9.74
C GLU A 30 3.99 -0.38 10.63
N GLN A 31 3.25 -1.44 10.92
CA GLN A 31 3.72 -2.57 11.72
C GLN A 31 4.51 -3.61 10.91
N GLY A 32 4.59 -3.44 9.60
CA GLY A 32 5.21 -4.42 8.72
C GLY A 32 4.42 -5.72 8.61
N ASN A 33 3.12 -5.70 8.93
CA ASN A 33 2.26 -6.88 8.91
C ASN A 33 1.57 -7.00 7.54
N LEU A 34 2.31 -7.53 6.57
CA LEU A 34 1.83 -7.69 5.21
C LEU A 34 0.66 -8.67 5.11
N GLN A 35 0.63 -9.69 5.97
CA GLN A 35 -0.46 -10.66 5.98
C GLN A 35 -1.79 -10.01 6.34
N ASN A 36 -1.81 -9.16 7.36
CA ASN A 36 -3.02 -8.42 7.72
C ASN A 36 -3.41 -7.43 6.63
N ALA A 37 -2.45 -6.74 6.03
CA ALA A 37 -2.72 -5.82 4.93
C ALA A 37 -3.34 -6.56 3.74
N GLN A 38 -2.76 -7.68 3.35
CA GLN A 38 -3.26 -8.51 2.26
C GLN A 38 -4.71 -8.96 2.48
N ALA A 39 -5.07 -9.31 3.71
CA ALA A 39 -6.41 -9.75 4.05
C ALA A 39 -7.48 -8.68 3.83
N LEU A 40 -7.10 -7.42 3.77
CA LEU A 40 -8.00 -6.29 3.50
C LEU A 40 -8.25 -6.07 2.01
N LEU A 41 -7.49 -6.71 1.13
CA LEU A 41 -7.63 -6.55 -0.31
C LEU A 41 -8.75 -7.43 -0.86
N ASP A 42 -9.53 -6.87 -1.76
CA ASP A 42 -10.48 -7.65 -2.58
C ASP A 42 -9.70 -8.58 -3.49
N GLU A 43 -10.25 -9.78 -3.76
CA GLU A 43 -9.59 -10.74 -4.64
C GLU A 43 -9.30 -10.21 -6.03
N ASN A 44 -10.14 -9.27 -6.51
CA ASN A 44 -10.03 -8.64 -7.83
C ASN A 44 -9.45 -7.23 -7.75
N VAL A 45 -8.71 -6.91 -6.71
CA VAL A 45 -8.13 -5.58 -6.52
C VAL A 45 -7.36 -5.12 -7.75
N VAL A 46 -7.52 -3.84 -8.11
CA VAL A 46 -6.67 -3.16 -9.08
C VAL A 46 -5.58 -2.42 -8.32
N TRP A 47 -4.36 -2.81 -8.54
CA TRP A 47 -3.19 -2.29 -7.84
C TRP A 47 -2.34 -1.49 -8.82
N GLU A 48 -2.30 -0.17 -8.62
CA GLU A 48 -1.58 0.73 -9.52
C GLU A 48 -0.43 1.40 -8.78
N ASN A 49 0.75 0.93 -9.05
CA ASN A 49 1.98 1.53 -8.55
C ASN A 49 2.65 2.26 -9.71
N ILE A 50 2.34 3.52 -9.83
CA ILE A 50 2.73 4.37 -10.97
C ILE A 50 4.03 5.15 -10.67
N PRO A 51 4.72 5.64 -11.71
CA PRO A 51 4.41 5.52 -13.14
C PRO A 51 4.79 4.15 -13.71
N SER A 52 4.13 3.73 -14.78
CA SER A 52 4.55 2.58 -15.58
C SER A 52 4.97 3.07 -16.96
N THR A 53 5.99 3.90 -16.99
CA THR A 53 6.51 4.54 -18.18
C THR A 53 7.81 3.87 -18.61
N PRO A 54 7.96 3.46 -19.88
CA PRO A 54 9.23 2.92 -20.37
C PRO A 54 10.41 3.83 -20.05
N GLY A 55 11.52 3.25 -19.61
CA GLY A 55 12.71 3.98 -19.19
C GLY A 55 12.70 4.42 -17.72
N VAL A 56 11.52 4.49 -17.12
CA VAL A 56 11.36 4.76 -15.67
C VAL A 56 11.04 3.47 -14.93
N SER A 57 10.01 2.75 -15.38
CA SER A 57 9.62 1.48 -14.77
C SER A 57 10.70 0.39 -14.92
N ASP A 58 11.57 0.50 -15.93
CA ASP A 58 12.70 -0.42 -16.09
C ASP A 58 13.72 -0.29 -14.94
N LEU A 59 13.82 0.89 -14.33
CA LEU A 59 14.70 1.14 -13.19
C LEU A 59 14.05 0.72 -11.86
N ALA A 60 12.74 0.65 -11.84
CA ALA A 60 11.94 0.27 -10.70
C ALA A 60 10.91 -0.78 -11.15
N PRO A 61 11.31 -2.04 -11.31
CA PRO A 61 10.50 -3.06 -11.99
C PRO A 61 9.24 -3.48 -11.24
N TRP A 62 9.05 -3.03 -10.02
CA TRP A 62 7.81 -3.22 -9.27
C TRP A 62 6.70 -2.23 -9.63
N LEU A 63 7.02 -1.19 -10.40
CA LEU A 63 6.02 -0.23 -10.88
C LEU A 63 5.15 -0.85 -11.96
N GLY A 64 3.88 -0.47 -11.98
CA GLY A 64 2.94 -0.94 -12.98
C GLY A 64 1.53 -1.09 -12.44
N THR A 65 0.67 -1.66 -13.26
CA THR A 65 -0.71 -1.97 -12.91
C THR A 65 -0.88 -3.49 -12.84
N TYR A 66 -1.45 -3.94 -11.73
CA TYR A 66 -1.59 -5.36 -11.42
C TYR A 66 -3.06 -5.65 -11.07
N HIS A 67 -3.56 -6.81 -11.50
CA HIS A 67 -4.93 -7.22 -11.28
C HIS A 67 -4.97 -8.46 -10.39
N GLY A 68 -5.71 -8.35 -9.28
CA GLY A 68 -5.87 -9.42 -8.31
C GLY A 68 -4.76 -9.48 -7.26
N VAL A 69 -5.06 -10.13 -6.15
CA VAL A 69 -4.14 -10.23 -5.00
C VAL A 69 -2.82 -10.92 -5.37
N PRO A 70 -2.82 -12.06 -6.10
CA PRO A 70 -1.55 -12.71 -6.43
C PRO A 70 -0.59 -11.81 -7.20
N ALA A 71 -1.09 -11.07 -8.20
CA ALA A 71 -0.27 -10.16 -8.99
C ALA A 71 0.24 -8.98 -8.17
N ALA A 72 -0.64 -8.38 -7.33
CA ALA A 72 -0.25 -7.31 -6.43
C ALA A 72 0.85 -7.75 -5.45
N MET A 73 0.69 -8.93 -4.85
CA MET A 73 1.70 -9.48 -3.93
C MET A 73 3.00 -9.80 -4.65
N LYS A 74 2.92 -10.27 -5.89
CA LYS A 74 4.12 -10.51 -6.71
C LYS A 74 4.91 -9.23 -6.95
N SER A 75 4.23 -8.11 -7.17
CA SER A 75 4.92 -6.82 -7.33
C SER A 75 5.67 -6.40 -6.06
N ILE A 76 5.11 -6.69 -4.89
CA ILE A 76 5.77 -6.44 -3.61
C ILE A 76 7.00 -7.32 -3.44
N GLU A 77 6.93 -8.59 -3.84
CA GLU A 77 8.10 -9.47 -3.85
C GLU A 77 9.22 -8.95 -4.75
N VAL A 78 8.86 -8.44 -5.94
CA VAL A 78 9.83 -7.82 -6.85
C VAL A 78 10.47 -6.61 -6.18
N TRP A 79 9.67 -5.75 -5.55
CA TRP A 79 10.20 -4.62 -4.80
C TRP A 79 11.19 -5.06 -3.71
N ALA A 80 10.81 -6.08 -2.93
CA ALA A 80 11.63 -6.56 -1.82
C ALA A 80 12.98 -7.15 -2.25
N LYS A 81 13.11 -7.54 -3.52
CA LYS A 81 14.41 -7.95 -4.09
C LYS A 81 15.32 -6.78 -4.43
N HIS A 82 14.78 -5.57 -4.55
CA HIS A 82 15.52 -4.38 -4.96
C HIS A 82 15.68 -3.35 -3.86
N ALA A 83 14.76 -3.34 -2.90
CA ALA A 83 14.72 -2.32 -1.86
C ALA A 83 14.22 -2.88 -0.54
N ARG A 84 14.41 -2.13 0.53
CA ARG A 84 13.81 -2.40 1.83
C ARG A 84 13.35 -1.11 2.47
N LEU A 85 12.29 -1.20 3.25
CA LEU A 85 11.86 -0.08 4.09
C LEU A 85 12.77 0.07 5.31
N LEU A 86 13.15 1.29 5.60
CA LEU A 86 13.78 1.68 6.85
C LEU A 86 12.74 2.28 7.79
N SER A 87 11.76 3.02 7.24
CA SER A 87 10.59 3.48 7.99
C SER A 87 9.42 3.76 7.06
N PHE A 88 8.23 3.59 7.59
CA PHE A 88 6.96 3.88 6.92
C PHE A 88 6.04 4.51 7.96
N LYS A 89 5.62 5.75 7.72
CA LYS A 89 4.83 6.49 8.68
C LYS A 89 3.64 7.17 8.03
N LEU A 90 2.45 6.86 8.52
CA LEU A 90 1.24 7.59 8.15
C LEU A 90 1.24 8.96 8.84
N LEU A 91 1.25 10.01 8.04
CA LEU A 91 1.23 11.38 8.53
C LEU A 91 -0.19 11.92 8.62
N ARG A 92 -1.05 11.48 7.71
CA ARG A 92 -2.41 12.00 7.62
C ARG A 92 -3.31 10.99 6.92
N LEU A 93 -4.52 10.83 7.41
CA LEU A 93 -5.56 10.00 6.78
C LEU A 93 -6.77 10.87 6.49
N ILE A 94 -7.23 10.85 5.25
CA ILE A 94 -8.40 11.56 4.78
C ILE A 94 -9.37 10.51 4.25
N VAL A 95 -10.60 10.54 4.73
CA VAL A 95 -11.64 9.60 4.30
C VAL A 95 -12.85 10.39 3.80
N ASP A 96 -13.28 10.06 2.61
CA ASP A 96 -14.46 10.66 1.98
C ASP A 96 -15.28 9.55 1.32
N GLY A 97 -16.40 9.18 1.94
CA GLY A 97 -17.23 8.09 1.43
C GLY A 97 -16.44 6.78 1.30
N PRO A 98 -16.47 6.14 0.12
CA PRO A 98 -15.75 4.88 -0.11
C PRO A 98 -14.25 5.07 -0.38
N GLU A 99 -13.78 6.30 -0.45
CA GLU A 99 -12.39 6.63 -0.77
C GLU A 99 -11.64 7.05 0.47
N ALA A 100 -10.36 6.66 0.54
CA ALA A 100 -9.45 7.15 1.56
C ALA A 100 -8.09 7.45 0.93
N VAL A 101 -7.44 8.47 1.47
CA VAL A 101 -6.08 8.84 1.08
C VAL A 101 -5.21 8.91 2.32
N GLY A 102 -4.17 8.10 2.37
CA GLY A 102 -3.13 8.19 3.38
C GLY A 102 -1.92 8.94 2.82
N ILE A 103 -1.51 9.98 3.51
CA ILE A 103 -0.25 10.66 3.23
C ILE A 103 0.83 10.00 4.07
N VAL A 104 1.82 9.43 3.42
CA VAL A 104 2.83 8.58 4.03
C VAL A 104 4.21 9.15 3.77
N HIS A 105 5.06 9.10 4.79
CA HIS A 105 6.50 9.28 4.62
C HIS A 105 7.17 7.91 4.61
N GLU A 106 7.83 7.61 3.51
CA GLU A 106 8.56 6.36 3.32
C GLU A 106 10.06 6.66 3.20
N HIS A 107 10.84 6.00 4.04
CA HIS A 107 12.29 6.01 3.96
C HIS A 107 12.75 4.59 3.63
N GLY A 108 13.49 4.45 2.54
CA GLY A 108 13.92 3.15 2.05
C GLY A 108 15.37 3.13 1.63
N GLN A 109 15.83 1.95 1.26
CA GLN A 109 17.20 1.71 0.83
C GLN A 109 17.21 0.77 -0.37
N ILE A 110 18.00 1.13 -1.38
CA ILE A 110 18.26 0.27 -2.54
C ILE A 110 19.31 -0.76 -2.15
N LEU A 111 19.03 -2.04 -2.36
CA LEU A 111 19.90 -3.12 -1.91
C LEU A 111 21.18 -3.23 -2.73
N ALA A 112 21.13 -2.89 -4.03
CA ALA A 112 22.29 -3.04 -4.92
C ALA A 112 23.46 -2.13 -4.56
N ASN A 113 23.20 -0.95 -3.98
CA ASN A 113 24.24 0.07 -3.73
C ASN A 113 24.15 0.70 -2.35
N ASN A 114 23.19 0.28 -1.51
CA ASN A 114 22.92 0.82 -0.18
C ASN A 114 22.51 2.30 -0.15
N ASN A 115 22.17 2.90 -1.28
CA ASN A 115 21.68 4.26 -1.31
C ASN A 115 20.29 4.33 -0.70
N GLU A 116 20.06 5.39 0.07
CA GLU A 116 18.78 5.61 0.73
C GLU A 116 17.95 6.64 -0.05
N TYR A 117 16.65 6.57 0.14
CA TYR A 117 15.70 7.52 -0.45
C TYR A 117 14.61 7.88 0.55
N ASP A 118 14.11 9.09 0.43
CA ASP A 118 12.94 9.60 1.15
C ASP A 118 11.90 10.03 0.15
N VAL A 119 10.67 9.55 0.32
CA VAL A 119 9.54 9.95 -0.52
C VAL A 119 8.30 10.19 0.32
N TYR A 120 7.47 11.10 -0.15
CA TYR A 120 6.12 11.29 0.36
C TYR A 120 5.16 10.68 -0.64
N VAL A 121 4.25 9.87 -0.15
CA VAL A 121 3.33 9.09 -0.97
C VAL A 121 1.90 9.42 -0.57
N ALA A 122 1.06 9.70 -1.54
CA ALA A 122 -0.38 9.71 -1.33
C ALA A 122 -0.92 8.37 -1.83
N GLU A 123 -1.30 7.49 -0.90
CA GLU A 123 -1.93 6.21 -1.23
C GLU A 123 -3.43 6.40 -1.23
N ASN A 124 -4.04 6.31 -2.40
CA ASN A 124 -5.48 6.38 -2.55
C ASN A 124 -6.05 4.96 -2.63
N ILE A 125 -6.95 4.65 -1.74
CA ILE A 125 -7.64 3.36 -1.71
C ILE A 125 -9.14 3.56 -1.83
N ARG A 126 -9.79 2.71 -2.64
CA ARG A 126 -11.24 2.63 -2.71
C ARG A 126 -11.70 1.38 -1.99
N ILE A 127 -12.70 1.54 -1.16
CA ILE A 127 -13.19 0.48 -0.27
C ILE A 127 -14.66 0.22 -0.57
N GLU A 128 -14.99 -1.03 -0.87
CA GLU A 128 -16.36 -1.48 -1.12
C GLU A 128 -16.56 -2.83 -0.44
N GLY A 129 -17.68 -2.98 0.26
CA GLY A 129 -17.98 -4.23 0.97
C GLY A 129 -16.93 -4.63 2.01
N GLY A 130 -16.28 -3.66 2.63
CA GLY A 130 -15.25 -3.91 3.65
C GLY A 130 -13.89 -4.33 3.11
N LYS A 131 -13.68 -4.24 1.80
CA LYS A 131 -12.43 -4.62 1.13
C LYS A 131 -11.92 -3.49 0.25
N ILE A 132 -10.60 -3.46 0.06
CA ILE A 132 -9.95 -2.52 -0.85
C ILE A 132 -10.05 -3.08 -2.26
N THR A 133 -10.82 -2.39 -3.11
CA THR A 133 -11.03 -2.79 -4.50
C THR A 133 -10.05 -2.11 -5.46
N HIS A 134 -9.49 -1.00 -5.04
CA HIS A 134 -8.55 -0.24 -5.85
C HIS A 134 -7.50 0.41 -4.95
N TYR A 135 -6.25 0.31 -5.36
CA TYR A 135 -5.10 0.93 -4.72
C TYR A 135 -4.31 1.69 -5.77
N ARG A 136 -4.02 2.95 -5.52
CA ARG A 136 -3.21 3.76 -6.42
C ARG A 136 -2.33 4.72 -5.64
N VAL A 137 -1.06 4.80 -6.00
CA VAL A 137 -0.14 5.78 -5.42
C VAL A 137 0.01 6.99 -6.30
N TYR A 138 0.16 8.14 -5.66
CA TYR A 138 0.51 9.41 -6.30
C TYR A 138 1.75 9.94 -5.60
N TRP A 139 2.85 10.02 -6.32
CA TRP A 139 4.11 10.40 -5.73
C TRP A 139 5.11 10.91 -6.76
N ASP A 140 6.14 11.58 -6.27
CA ASP A 140 7.33 11.87 -7.05
C ASP A 140 8.37 10.78 -6.75
N ILE A 141 8.66 9.94 -7.73
CA ILE A 141 9.62 8.85 -7.59
C ILE A 141 11.07 9.25 -7.91
N SER A 142 11.31 10.53 -8.21
CA SER A 142 12.66 11.00 -8.55
C SER A 142 13.73 10.62 -7.51
N PRO A 143 13.44 10.69 -6.18
CA PRO A 143 14.42 10.27 -5.18
C PRO A 143 14.79 8.78 -5.30
N ILE A 144 13.83 7.92 -5.66
CA ILE A 144 14.07 6.49 -5.85
C ILE A 144 14.95 6.28 -7.09
N ILE A 145 14.61 6.92 -8.20
CA ILE A 145 15.38 6.82 -9.45
C ILE A 145 16.81 7.32 -9.24
N LYS A 146 16.96 8.43 -8.53
CA LYS A 146 18.28 8.95 -8.15
C LYS A 146 19.08 7.93 -7.34
N ALA A 147 18.46 7.30 -6.36
CA ALA A 147 19.11 6.29 -5.53
C ALA A 147 19.52 5.06 -6.34
N VAL A 148 18.65 4.58 -7.24
CA VAL A 148 18.92 3.44 -8.11
C VAL A 148 20.08 3.76 -9.07
N ARG A 149 20.10 4.93 -9.67
CA ARG A 149 21.12 5.37 -10.61
C ARG A 149 22.42 5.84 -9.95
N ASN A 150 22.41 6.05 -8.67
CA ASN A 150 23.57 6.57 -7.93
C ASN A 150 24.03 7.96 -8.43
N ILE A 151 23.08 8.86 -8.62
CA ILE A 151 23.34 10.23 -9.06
C ILE A 151 22.94 11.27 -8.02
#